data_7949fd9161e1b1cc480427f15093266b
#
_entry.id   7949fd9161e1b1cc480427f15093266b
#
_cell.length_a   1.000
_cell.length_b   1.000
_cell.length_c   1.000
_cell.angle_alpha   90.00
_cell.angle_beta   90.00
_cell.angle_gamma   90.00
#
_symmetry.space_group_name_H-M   'P 1'
#
loop_
_entity.id
_entity.type
_entity.pdbx_description
1 polymer ?
#
loop_
_entity_poly.entity_id
_entity_poly.type
_entity_poly.pdbx_seq_one_letter_code
_entity_poly.pdbx_strand_id
1 'polypeptide(L)'
;MTGTGPQVGLSVTHRRYVPASHAHYGGNLVDGAYVLGLFGDVATELAIHTDGDESLFASYSEVQFLAPVLAGDVIEATAVLTRIGRRSRELAFEARVVCRADPGRGPSASRVLEEPLIVVTATGTVVVPAPPAPPAATLETC
;
A
#
# COMPACT_ATOMS: atom_id res chain seq x y z
N MET A 1 11.75 -22.00 6.87
CA MET A 1 11.85 -21.60 5.56
C MET A 1 12.34 -20.20 5.41
N THR A 2 13.24 -20.11 4.66
CA THR A 2 13.83 -18.83 4.44
C THR A 2 13.00 -18.07 3.47
N GLY A 3 12.81 -16.82 3.70
CA GLY A 3 12.25 -15.94 2.73
C GLY A 3 13.06 -16.00 1.45
N THR A 4 12.42 -15.76 0.34
CA THR A 4 13.07 -15.78 -0.94
C THR A 4 14.05 -14.62 -1.13
N GLY A 5 14.03 -13.65 -0.22
CA GLY A 5 14.78 -12.43 -0.38
C GLY A 5 14.16 -11.53 -1.45
N PRO A 6 14.78 -10.39 -1.74
CA PRO A 6 14.22 -9.47 -2.71
C PRO A 6 14.32 -10.01 -4.12
N GLN A 7 13.19 -9.96 -4.85
CA GLN A 7 13.11 -10.34 -6.26
C GLN A 7 12.19 -9.37 -6.97
N VAL A 8 12.68 -8.76 -8.03
CA VAL A 8 11.84 -7.90 -8.88
C VAL A 8 10.65 -8.71 -9.37
N GLY A 9 9.47 -8.10 -9.30
CA GLY A 9 8.20 -8.73 -9.64
C GLY A 9 7.43 -9.29 -8.46
N LEU A 10 8.06 -9.41 -7.29
CA LEU A 10 7.35 -9.83 -6.09
C LEU A 10 6.26 -8.80 -5.77
N SER A 11 5.08 -9.26 -5.40
CA SER A 11 3.95 -8.36 -5.15
C SER A 11 3.14 -8.80 -3.94
N VAL A 12 2.45 -7.82 -3.36
CA VAL A 12 1.50 -8.03 -2.26
C VAL A 12 0.25 -7.23 -2.58
N THR A 13 -0.91 -7.80 -2.31
CA THR A 13 -2.19 -7.14 -2.49
C THR A 13 -2.99 -7.22 -1.20
N HIS A 14 -3.53 -6.09 -0.77
CA HIS A 14 -4.49 -6.02 0.33
C HIS A 14 -5.84 -5.61 -0.22
N ARG A 15 -6.90 -6.21 0.31
CA ARG A 15 -8.27 -5.85 -0.03
C ARG A 15 -8.92 -5.21 1.18
N ARG A 16 -9.66 -4.12 0.95
CA ARG A 16 -10.32 -3.36 2.02
C ARG A 16 -11.72 -2.99 1.61
N TYR A 17 -12.66 -3.17 2.52
CA TYR A 17 -13.95 -2.50 2.44
C TYR A 17 -13.77 -1.11 3.03
N VAL A 18 -14.20 -0.08 2.31
CA VAL A 18 -14.06 1.31 2.76
C VAL A 18 -15.32 1.68 3.53
N PRO A 19 -15.25 1.77 4.86
CA PRO A 19 -16.43 2.04 5.66
C PRO A 19 -16.87 3.51 5.55
N ALA A 20 -18.11 3.77 5.93
CA ALA A 20 -18.69 5.12 5.88
C ALA A 20 -17.88 6.13 6.70
N SER A 21 -17.18 5.68 7.74
CA SER A 21 -16.34 6.55 8.58
C SER A 21 -15.21 7.22 7.83
N HIS A 22 -14.85 6.73 6.65
CA HIS A 22 -13.83 7.33 5.80
C HIS A 22 -14.38 8.25 4.72
N ALA A 23 -15.70 8.47 4.68
CA ALA A 23 -16.28 9.47 3.82
C ALA A 23 -15.89 10.85 4.36
N HIS A 24 -14.93 11.49 3.72
CA HIS A 24 -14.33 12.73 4.20
C HIS A 24 -14.94 13.97 3.56
N TYR A 25 -15.29 13.87 2.28
CA TYR A 25 -15.86 14.97 1.53
C TYR A 25 -17.31 14.67 1.15
N GLY A 26 -17.99 15.65 0.59
CA GLY A 26 -19.36 15.44 0.12
C GLY A 26 -19.45 14.32 -0.90
N GLY A 27 -20.63 13.72 -1.04
CA GLY A 27 -20.87 12.63 -1.98
C GLY A 27 -20.18 11.32 -1.59
N ASN A 28 -19.93 11.12 -0.29
CA ASN A 28 -19.23 9.94 0.23
C ASN A 28 -17.81 9.79 -0.29
N LEU A 29 -17.21 10.88 -0.72
CA LEU A 29 -15.87 10.86 -1.29
C LEU A 29 -14.81 10.63 -0.22
N VAL A 30 -13.92 9.68 -0.47
CA VAL A 30 -12.81 9.33 0.41
C VAL A 30 -11.58 10.16 0.01
N ASP A 31 -10.82 10.65 0.98
CA ASP A 31 -9.63 11.43 0.68
C ASP A 31 -8.51 10.57 0.12
N GLY A 32 -7.65 11.19 -0.68
CA GLY A 32 -6.52 10.47 -1.29
C GLY A 32 -5.53 9.92 -0.29
N ALA A 33 -5.40 10.57 0.87
CA ALA A 33 -4.48 10.13 1.91
C ALA A 33 -4.82 8.72 2.42
N TYR A 34 -6.10 8.35 2.41
CA TYR A 34 -6.52 7.01 2.81
C TYR A 34 -5.86 5.94 1.94
N VAL A 35 -5.86 6.14 0.62
CA VAL A 35 -5.27 5.17 -0.31
C VAL A 35 -3.75 5.14 -0.15
N LEU A 36 -3.12 6.29 0.05
CA LEU A 36 -1.68 6.34 0.28
C LEU A 36 -1.31 5.58 1.57
N GLY A 37 -2.18 5.63 2.58
CA GLY A 37 -2.00 4.83 3.79
C GLY A 37 -2.04 3.33 3.50
N LEU A 38 -2.94 2.89 2.62
CA LEU A 38 -2.99 1.48 2.21
C LEU A 38 -1.73 1.09 1.43
N PHE A 39 -1.20 1.99 0.61
CA PHE A 39 0.07 1.74 -0.07
C PHE A 39 1.20 1.55 0.93
N GLY A 40 1.20 2.31 2.02
CA GLY A 40 2.14 2.10 3.11
C GLY A 40 2.05 0.71 3.71
N ASP A 41 0.83 0.22 3.91
CA ASP A 41 0.61 -1.10 4.49
C ASP A 41 1.09 -2.22 3.57
N VAL A 42 0.75 -2.17 2.28
CA VAL A 42 1.22 -3.21 1.36
C VAL A 42 2.73 -3.13 1.15
N ALA A 43 3.30 -1.93 1.16
CA ALA A 43 4.75 -1.76 1.08
C ALA A 43 5.43 -2.40 2.29
N THR A 44 4.86 -2.25 3.47
CA THR A 44 5.40 -2.83 4.69
C THR A 44 5.40 -4.35 4.60
N GLU A 45 4.30 -4.94 4.19
CA GLU A 45 4.26 -6.40 4.07
C GLU A 45 5.23 -6.89 2.99
N LEU A 46 5.30 -6.19 1.85
CA LEU A 46 6.26 -6.55 0.82
C LEU A 46 7.70 -6.49 1.35
N ALA A 47 8.03 -5.47 2.11
CA ALA A 47 9.35 -5.33 2.72
C ALA A 47 9.67 -6.49 3.67
N ILE A 48 8.68 -6.94 4.44
CA ILE A 48 8.86 -8.08 5.32
C ILE A 48 9.21 -9.33 4.51
N HIS A 49 8.51 -9.55 3.39
CA HIS A 49 8.79 -10.70 2.54
C HIS A 49 10.17 -10.61 1.89
N THR A 50 10.60 -9.41 1.49
CA THR A 50 11.87 -9.26 0.78
C THR A 50 13.07 -9.23 1.71
N ASP A 51 12.94 -8.58 2.85
CA ASP A 51 14.10 -8.26 3.69
C ASP A 51 13.92 -8.64 5.15
N GLY A 52 12.78 -9.20 5.53
CA GLY A 52 12.52 -9.55 6.93
C GLY A 52 12.44 -8.35 7.86
N ASP A 53 12.12 -7.19 7.33
CA ASP A 53 12.10 -5.93 8.06
C ASP A 53 10.99 -5.06 7.48
N GLU A 54 10.29 -4.32 8.33
CA GLU A 54 9.21 -3.43 7.85
C GLU A 54 9.76 -2.33 6.96
N SER A 55 11.01 -1.98 7.14
CA SER A 55 11.67 -0.91 6.41
C SER A 55 11.04 0.45 6.68
N LEU A 56 11.57 1.48 6.05
CA LEU A 56 11.09 2.85 6.23
C LEU A 56 10.64 3.38 4.88
N PHE A 57 9.43 3.90 4.83
CA PHE A 57 8.93 4.51 3.61
C PHE A 57 9.61 5.87 3.45
N ALA A 58 10.40 6.03 2.39
CA ALA A 58 11.20 7.23 2.20
C ALA A 58 10.52 8.28 1.34
N SER A 59 9.86 7.88 0.26
CA SER A 59 9.25 8.85 -0.65
C SER A 59 8.24 8.20 -1.57
N TYR A 60 7.30 9.02 -2.02
CA TYR A 60 6.47 8.73 -3.18
C TYR A 60 6.93 9.57 -4.35
N SER A 61 6.75 9.07 -5.57
CA SER A 61 6.85 9.85 -6.79
C SER A 61 5.69 9.48 -7.71
N GLU A 62 5.34 10.39 -8.59
CA GLU A 62 4.32 10.15 -9.63
C GLU A 62 2.98 9.67 -9.10
N VAL A 63 2.53 10.20 -7.98
CA VAL A 63 1.21 9.89 -7.45
C VAL A 63 0.15 10.48 -8.38
N GLN A 64 -0.74 9.62 -8.87
CA GLN A 64 -1.84 10.03 -9.75
C GLN A 64 -3.17 9.57 -9.13
N PHE A 65 -4.07 10.51 -8.92
CA PHE A 65 -5.43 10.23 -8.49
C PHE A 65 -6.31 10.24 -9.74
N LEU A 66 -6.63 9.05 -10.25
CA LEU A 66 -7.26 8.91 -11.56
C LEU A 66 -8.77 8.91 -11.49
N ALA A 67 -9.33 8.46 -10.38
CA ALA A 67 -10.78 8.40 -10.18
C ALA A 67 -11.08 8.40 -8.67
N PRO A 68 -12.28 8.84 -8.27
CA PRO A 68 -12.61 8.90 -6.85
C PRO A 68 -12.84 7.52 -6.24
N VAL A 69 -12.49 7.41 -4.96
CA VAL A 69 -12.87 6.29 -4.10
C VAL A 69 -14.04 6.76 -3.25
N LEU A 70 -15.05 5.93 -3.12
CA LEU A 70 -16.25 6.24 -2.35
C LEU A 70 -16.37 5.31 -1.15
N ALA A 71 -16.92 5.82 -0.06
CA ALA A 71 -17.29 4.96 1.05
C ALA A 71 -18.26 3.88 0.54
N GLY A 72 -18.08 2.66 1.01
CA GLY A 72 -18.82 1.50 0.50
C GLY A 72 -18.13 0.76 -0.62
N ASP A 73 -17.05 1.32 -1.16
CA ASP A 73 -16.24 0.60 -2.16
C ASP A 73 -15.47 -0.54 -1.50
N VAL A 74 -15.21 -1.58 -2.27
CA VAL A 74 -14.17 -2.56 -1.95
C VAL A 74 -13.02 -2.26 -2.88
N ILE A 75 -11.84 -2.03 -2.31
CA ILE A 75 -10.66 -1.69 -3.09
C ILE A 75 -9.55 -2.70 -2.86
N GLU A 76 -8.72 -2.89 -3.87
CA GLU A 76 -7.49 -3.66 -3.78
C GLU A 76 -6.31 -2.73 -3.98
N ALA A 77 -5.35 -2.78 -3.06
CA ALA A 77 -4.12 -2.03 -3.16
C ALA A 77 -2.98 -3.02 -3.35
N THR A 78 -2.19 -2.83 -4.38
CA THR A 78 -1.09 -3.73 -4.74
C THR A 78 0.22 -2.97 -4.79
N ALA A 79 1.27 -3.58 -4.26
CA ALA A 79 2.64 -3.11 -4.44
C ALA A 79 3.42 -4.18 -5.18
N VAL A 80 4.23 -3.76 -6.14
CA VAL A 80 5.12 -4.64 -6.89
C VAL A 80 6.53 -4.11 -6.77
N LEU A 81 7.47 -4.97 -6.42
CA LEU A 81 8.88 -4.60 -6.34
C LEU A 81 9.43 -4.45 -7.76
N THR A 82 9.89 -3.25 -8.11
CA THR A 82 10.34 -2.94 -9.46
C THR A 82 11.85 -2.75 -9.56
N ARG A 83 12.50 -2.38 -8.45
CA ARG A 83 13.93 -2.14 -8.49
C ARG A 83 14.54 -2.38 -7.11
N ILE A 84 15.74 -2.95 -7.11
CA ILE A 84 16.48 -3.26 -5.89
C ILE A 84 17.78 -2.47 -5.93
N GLY A 85 17.92 -1.51 -5.00
CA GLY A 85 19.16 -0.82 -4.77
C GLY A 85 19.92 -1.47 -3.60
N ARG A 86 20.97 -0.81 -3.15
CA ARG A 86 21.77 -1.33 -2.06
C ARG A 86 20.95 -1.53 -0.79
N ARG A 87 20.20 -0.52 -0.38
CA ARG A 87 19.25 -0.60 0.74
C ARG A 87 17.89 -0.04 0.34
N SER A 88 17.74 0.41 -0.89
CA SER A 88 16.48 0.95 -1.37
C SER A 88 15.72 -0.10 -2.16
N ARG A 89 14.41 -0.03 -2.06
CA ARG A 89 13.50 -0.87 -2.83
C ARG A 89 12.49 0.06 -3.47
N GLU A 90 12.42 0.04 -4.79
CA GLU A 90 11.43 0.84 -5.51
C GLU A 90 10.22 -0.02 -5.78
N LEU A 91 9.05 0.54 -5.51
CA LEU A 91 7.77 -0.15 -5.63
C LEU A 91 6.86 0.61 -6.56
N ALA A 92 6.11 -0.12 -7.38
CA ALA A 92 4.99 0.43 -8.11
C ALA A 92 3.71 0.07 -7.37
N PHE A 93 2.81 1.04 -7.23
CA PHE A 93 1.56 0.88 -6.51
C PHE A 93 0.38 1.11 -7.43
N GLU A 94 -0.68 0.33 -7.20
CA GLU A 94 -1.94 0.52 -7.87
C GLU A 94 -3.07 0.22 -6.89
N ALA A 95 -4.07 1.07 -6.87
CA ALA A 95 -5.32 0.81 -6.16
C ALA A 95 -6.46 0.78 -7.17
N ARG A 96 -7.38 -0.17 -7.00
CA ARG A 96 -8.52 -0.31 -7.89
C ARG A 96 -9.76 -0.68 -7.11
N VAL A 97 -10.90 -0.16 -7.54
CA VAL A 97 -12.21 -0.49 -6.98
C VAL A 97 -12.68 -1.76 -7.67
N VAL A 98 -13.07 -2.76 -6.87
CA VAL A 98 -13.59 -4.03 -7.38
C VAL A 98 -15.07 -4.21 -7.09
N CYS A 99 -15.61 -3.52 -6.08
CA CYS A 99 -17.05 -3.48 -5.78
C CYS A 99 -17.43 -2.06 -5.43
N ARG A 100 -18.66 -1.67 -5.78
CA ARG A 100 -19.16 -0.32 -5.51
C ARG A 100 -20.65 -0.37 -5.19
N ALA A 101 -21.08 0.51 -4.31
CA ALA A 101 -22.50 0.67 -3.98
C ALA A 101 -23.33 1.02 -5.22
N ASP A 102 -24.54 0.49 -5.24
CA ASP A 102 -25.48 0.71 -6.35
C ASP A 102 -26.84 1.12 -5.76
N PRO A 103 -26.93 2.36 -5.21
CA PRO A 103 -28.11 2.79 -4.46
C PRO A 103 -29.36 2.88 -5.33
N GLY A 104 -29.20 2.92 -6.65
CA GLY A 104 -30.35 2.90 -7.55
C GLY A 104 -31.14 1.61 -7.49
N ARG A 105 -30.54 0.51 -7.05
CA ARG A 105 -31.22 -0.78 -6.90
C ARG A 105 -31.80 -0.98 -5.49
N GLY A 106 -31.35 -0.18 -4.52
CA GLY A 106 -31.81 -0.27 -3.14
C GLY A 106 -30.80 0.35 -2.20
N PRO A 107 -31.19 0.67 -0.94
CA PRO A 107 -30.34 1.43 -0.03
C PRO A 107 -29.04 0.72 0.37
N SER A 108 -28.99 -0.60 0.30
CA SER A 108 -27.79 -1.36 0.61
C SER A 108 -27.30 -2.19 -0.57
N ALA A 109 -27.83 -1.94 -1.76
CA ALA A 109 -27.42 -2.68 -2.94
C ALA A 109 -26.00 -2.29 -3.35
N SER A 110 -25.24 -3.29 -3.80
CA SER A 110 -23.86 -3.09 -4.27
C SER A 110 -23.64 -4.05 -5.44
N ARG A 111 -22.62 -3.79 -6.20
CA ARG A 111 -22.28 -4.63 -7.34
C ARG A 111 -20.78 -4.89 -7.43
N VAL A 112 -20.43 -6.05 -7.95
CA VAL A 112 -19.05 -6.34 -8.35
C VAL A 112 -18.83 -5.68 -9.70
N LEU A 113 -17.76 -4.91 -9.83
CA LEU A 113 -17.46 -4.27 -11.11
C LEU A 113 -16.94 -5.33 -12.07
N GLU A 114 -17.50 -5.36 -13.28
CA GLU A 114 -17.04 -6.24 -14.33
C GLU A 114 -15.59 -5.96 -14.68
N GLU A 115 -15.29 -4.68 -14.80
CA GLU A 115 -13.92 -4.18 -15.01
C GLU A 115 -13.53 -3.39 -13.77
N PRO A 116 -12.53 -3.83 -13.00
CA PRO A 116 -12.03 -3.02 -11.88
C PRO A 116 -11.62 -1.62 -12.33
N LEU A 117 -11.91 -0.65 -11.50
CA LEU A 117 -11.61 0.75 -11.80
C LEU A 117 -10.31 1.15 -11.12
N ILE A 118 -9.30 1.46 -11.90
CA ILE A 118 -8.04 1.95 -11.35
C ILE A 118 -8.25 3.37 -10.84
N VAL A 119 -8.00 3.59 -9.56
CA VAL A 119 -8.27 4.88 -8.91
C VAL A 119 -7.04 5.66 -8.56
N VAL A 120 -5.96 4.98 -8.17
CA VAL A 120 -4.70 5.63 -7.78
C VAL A 120 -3.53 4.78 -8.26
N THR A 121 -2.52 5.45 -8.79
CA THR A 121 -1.23 4.82 -9.08
C THR A 121 -0.13 5.66 -8.44
N ALA A 122 0.97 5.02 -8.10
CA ALA A 122 2.11 5.71 -7.53
C ALA A 122 3.37 4.90 -7.70
N THR A 123 4.50 5.54 -7.53
CA THR A 123 5.79 4.90 -7.34
C THR A 123 6.32 5.37 -6.00
N GLY A 124 6.96 4.50 -5.28
CA GLY A 124 7.54 4.86 -3.99
C GLY A 124 8.83 4.11 -3.73
N THR A 125 9.56 4.59 -2.75
CA THR A 125 10.81 3.99 -2.34
C THR A 125 10.77 3.71 -0.84
N VAL A 126 11.10 2.48 -0.47
CA VAL A 126 11.32 2.12 0.92
C VAL A 126 12.81 1.84 1.11
N VAL A 127 13.30 2.06 2.31
CA VAL A 127 14.71 1.89 2.63
C VAL A 127 14.84 0.89 3.77
N VAL A 128 15.64 -0.14 3.53
CA VAL A 128 15.97 -1.12 4.56
C VAL A 128 16.99 -0.46 5.50
N PRO A 129 16.72 -0.42 6.82
CA PRO A 129 17.64 0.21 7.74
C PRO A 129 19.02 -0.48 7.69
N ALA A 130 20.07 0.29 7.93
CA ALA A 130 21.39 -0.30 8.10
C ALA A 130 21.35 -1.20 9.33
N PRO A 131 22.14 -2.30 9.34
CA PRO A 131 22.24 -3.10 10.55
C PRO A 131 22.65 -2.21 11.72
N PRO A 132 22.16 -2.48 12.93
CA PRO A 132 22.57 -1.68 14.07
C PRO A 132 24.09 -1.79 14.24
N ALA A 133 24.71 -0.67 14.63
CA ALA A 133 26.11 -0.70 14.94
C ALA A 133 26.35 -1.75 16.03
N PRO A 134 27.48 -2.49 15.99
CA PRO A 134 27.79 -3.39 17.07
C PRO A 134 27.81 -2.59 18.37
N PRO A 135 27.30 -3.17 19.46
CA PRO A 135 27.28 -2.45 20.72
C PRO A 135 28.72 -1.98 21.00
N ALA A 136 28.83 -0.70 21.35
CA ALA A 136 30.09 -0.16 21.75
C ALA A 136 30.64 -1.09 22.83
N ALA A 137 31.91 -1.43 22.71
CA ALA A 137 32.56 -2.20 23.73
C ALA A 137 32.26 -1.50 25.04
N THR A 138 31.44 -2.13 25.81
CA THR A 138 31.04 -1.56 27.06
C THR A 138 32.28 -1.47 27.86
N LEU A 139 32.66 -0.31 28.16
CA LEU A 139 33.57 -0.18 29.22
C LEU A 139 32.87 -0.70 30.41
N GLU A 140 33.08 -1.96 30.61
CA GLU A 140 32.66 -2.51 31.85
C GLU A 140 33.48 -1.90 32.87
N THR A 141 33.10 -0.77 33.19
CA THR A 141 33.64 -0.32 34.39
C THR A 141 32.94 -1.04 35.44
N CYS A 142 33.39 -1.98 35.78
CA CYS A 142 32.91 -2.44 36.95
C CYS A 142 32.83 -1.74 37.96
#